data_8a3117e58ee9fb5ed61cbc0fac6638c9
#
_entry.id   8a3117e58ee9fb5ed61cbc0fac6638c9
#
_cell.length_a   1.000
_cell.length_b   1.000
_cell.length_c   1.000
_cell.angle_alpha   90.00
_cell.angle_beta   90.00
_cell.angle_gamma   90.00
#
_symmetry.space_group_name_H-M   'P 1'
#
loop_
_entity.id
_entity.type
_entity.pdbx_description
1 polymer ?
#
loop_
_entity_poly.entity_id
_entity_poly.type
_entity_poly.pdbx_seq_one_letter_code
_entity_poly.pdbx_strand_id
1 'polypeptide(L)'
;MSASHKKPTPTELASDAHKNRRVVNTVNRPTRNTPYHDRTEAGECLAQEILLALSGGGPATSPGHRLKGTSPLARREPVVVLGLCRGGVPVARTVARLLRVPFDFLVVRKLASEANPELAIGALAECGRTDSGRDVGKKEVPQKRLRSDARRGQKPGEPAQESGLPPDLERTFGVIEVLNRDILAHLPDAEAALTSARDRETEELRRRVMRYRAGKAPERLEGRRVILVDDGAATGATMRAAIASARKQGAAEVIVALPVAPEEVCGELRHEADKVICPWTPAFFMSVGSHYTHFPQIEDEEICEVIQRQE
;
A
#
# COMPACT_ATOMS: atom_id res chain seq x y z
N MET A 1 33.58 -4.21 47.06
CA MET A 1 32.68 -3.31 46.30
C MET A 1 32.07 -4.12 45.16
N SER A 2 30.83 -4.54 45.31
CA SER A 2 30.14 -5.43 44.42
C SER A 2 29.25 -4.61 43.49
N ALA A 3 29.53 -4.61 42.18
CA ALA A 3 28.73 -3.89 41.19
C ALA A 3 27.51 -4.74 40.82
N SER A 4 26.34 -4.28 41.23
CA SER A 4 25.06 -4.88 40.87
C SER A 4 24.70 -4.58 39.42
N HIS A 5 24.69 -5.62 38.55
CA HIS A 5 24.20 -5.50 37.18
C HIS A 5 22.67 -5.55 37.21
N LYS A 6 22.03 -4.42 36.97
CA LYS A 6 20.58 -4.31 36.74
C LYS A 6 20.22 -4.91 35.37
N LYS A 7 19.34 -5.91 35.34
CA LYS A 7 18.78 -6.42 34.08
C LYS A 7 17.85 -5.36 33.44
N PRO A 8 17.92 -5.14 32.13
CA PRO A 8 17.08 -4.15 31.45
C PRO A 8 15.59 -4.56 31.49
N THR A 9 14.70 -3.58 31.54
CA THR A 9 13.24 -3.77 31.57
C THR A 9 12.69 -4.15 30.19
N PRO A 10 11.51 -4.79 30.10
CA PRO A 10 10.91 -5.17 28.82
C PRO A 10 10.68 -3.99 27.85
N THR A 11 10.56 -2.77 28.37
CA THR A 11 10.38 -1.55 27.57
C THR A 11 11.67 -1.08 26.92
N GLU A 12 12.82 -1.34 27.53
CA GLU A 12 14.14 -1.00 26.94
C GLU A 12 14.53 -1.99 25.83
N LEU A 13 14.14 -3.27 25.97
CA LEU A 13 14.34 -4.30 24.93
C LEU A 13 13.51 -4.05 23.67
N ALA A 14 12.32 -3.42 23.78
CA ALA A 14 11.49 -3.07 22.64
C ALA A 14 12.03 -1.86 21.84
N SER A 15 12.75 -0.95 22.48
CA SER A 15 13.32 0.24 21.82
C SER A 15 14.59 -0.08 21.02
N ASP A 16 15.36 -1.08 21.41
CA ASP A 16 16.60 -1.49 20.71
C ASP A 16 16.35 -2.40 19.50
N ALA A 17 15.23 -3.12 19.45
CA ALA A 17 14.84 -3.92 18.28
C ALA A 17 14.54 -3.06 17.04
N HIS A 18 14.21 -1.78 17.22
CA HIS A 18 13.94 -0.85 16.11
C HIS A 18 15.20 -0.17 15.55
N LYS A 19 16.32 -0.17 16.29
CA LYS A 19 17.55 0.54 15.89
C LYS A 19 18.53 -0.29 15.05
N ASN A 20 18.33 -1.59 14.91
CA ASN A 20 19.30 -2.48 14.24
C ASN A 20 18.79 -3.03 12.90
N ARG A 21 17.88 -2.32 12.21
CA ARG A 21 17.52 -2.65 10.83
C ARG A 21 18.64 -2.21 9.91
N ARG A 22 19.47 -3.15 9.48
CA ARG A 22 20.46 -2.93 8.41
C ARG A 22 19.72 -2.41 7.18
N VAL A 23 19.99 -1.15 6.81
CA VAL A 23 19.65 -0.61 5.50
C VAL A 23 20.41 -1.46 4.48
N VAL A 24 19.73 -2.40 3.85
CA VAL A 24 20.31 -3.18 2.76
C VAL A 24 20.33 -2.26 1.55
N ASN A 25 21.54 -1.83 1.18
CA ASN A 25 21.80 -1.03 0.00
C ASN A 25 21.09 -1.62 -1.22
N THR A 26 20.24 -0.84 -1.83
CA THR A 26 19.68 -1.08 -3.15
C THR A 26 20.82 -1.27 -4.13
N VAL A 27 20.83 -2.37 -4.88
CA VAL A 27 21.75 -2.59 -5.98
C VAL A 27 21.48 -1.47 -7.00
N ASN A 28 22.40 -0.50 -7.08
CA ASN A 28 22.37 0.56 -8.06
C ASN A 28 22.69 -0.06 -9.43
N ARG A 29 21.68 -0.57 -10.14
CA ARG A 29 21.81 -1.05 -11.52
C ARG A 29 21.58 0.10 -12.48
N PRO A 30 22.14 0.03 -13.70
CA PRO A 30 21.99 1.09 -14.68
C PRO A 30 20.49 1.37 -14.88
N THR A 31 20.14 2.64 -14.71
CA THR A 31 18.80 3.14 -14.91
C THR A 31 18.34 2.82 -16.33
N ARG A 32 17.13 2.27 -16.45
CA ARG A 32 16.46 2.12 -17.74
C ARG A 32 16.34 3.50 -18.40
N ASN A 33 16.65 3.60 -19.68
CA ASN A 33 16.61 4.85 -20.42
C ASN A 33 15.51 4.90 -21.48
N THR A 34 14.70 3.83 -21.59
CA THR A 34 13.62 3.72 -22.57
C THR A 34 12.31 3.40 -21.87
N PRO A 35 11.18 4.00 -22.32
CA PRO A 35 9.86 3.70 -21.78
C PRO A 35 9.54 2.22 -21.82
N TYR A 36 8.74 1.74 -20.87
CA TYR A 36 8.11 0.45 -20.96
C TYR A 36 7.11 0.44 -22.11
N HIS A 37 6.98 -0.68 -22.82
CA HIS A 37 5.93 -0.79 -23.83
C HIS A 37 4.55 -0.63 -23.19
N ASP A 38 4.31 -1.42 -22.13
CA ASP A 38 3.05 -1.43 -21.39
C ASP A 38 3.26 -1.92 -19.93
N ARG A 39 2.16 -2.07 -19.19
CA ARG A 39 2.18 -2.59 -17.82
C ARG A 39 2.62 -4.04 -17.71
N THR A 40 2.48 -4.82 -18.78
CA THR A 40 2.93 -6.23 -18.81
C THR A 40 4.45 -6.30 -18.81
N GLU A 41 5.10 -5.56 -19.71
CA GLU A 41 6.57 -5.47 -19.75
C GLU A 41 7.12 -4.91 -18.43
N ALA A 42 6.48 -3.88 -17.89
CA ALA A 42 6.86 -3.32 -16.60
C ALA A 42 6.81 -4.38 -15.49
N GLY A 43 5.76 -5.18 -15.46
CA GLY A 43 5.61 -6.30 -14.51
C GLY A 43 6.66 -7.40 -14.71
N GLU A 44 7.05 -7.71 -15.94
CA GLU A 44 8.09 -8.69 -16.25
C GLU A 44 9.46 -8.22 -15.76
N CYS A 45 9.83 -6.98 -16.04
CA CYS A 45 11.06 -6.38 -15.55
C CYS A 45 11.07 -6.34 -14.01
N LEU A 46 9.97 -5.92 -13.41
CA LEU A 46 9.84 -5.81 -11.96
C LEU A 46 9.97 -7.18 -11.27
N ALA A 47 9.38 -8.23 -11.82
CA ALA A 47 9.51 -9.59 -11.30
C ALA A 47 10.96 -10.08 -11.28
N GLN A 48 11.75 -9.76 -12.30
CA GLN A 48 13.17 -10.09 -12.36
C GLN A 48 13.95 -9.37 -11.26
N GLU A 49 13.71 -8.08 -11.06
CA GLU A 49 14.37 -7.30 -10.02
C GLU A 49 14.00 -7.78 -8.60
N ILE A 50 12.73 -8.16 -8.39
CA ILE A 50 12.29 -8.76 -7.13
C ILE A 50 13.03 -10.07 -6.85
N LEU A 51 13.11 -10.97 -7.85
CA LEU A 51 13.85 -12.23 -7.71
C LEU A 51 15.32 -11.99 -7.34
N LEU A 52 15.99 -11.06 -8.01
CA LEU A 52 17.39 -10.72 -7.73
C LEU A 52 17.56 -10.16 -6.32
N ALA A 53 16.69 -9.24 -5.93
CA ALA A 53 16.74 -8.57 -4.62
C ALA A 53 16.44 -9.53 -3.45
N LEU A 54 15.67 -10.59 -3.68
CA LEU A 54 15.27 -11.54 -2.63
C LEU A 54 16.06 -12.86 -2.65
N SER A 55 16.77 -13.16 -3.72
CA SER A 55 17.60 -14.39 -3.83
C SER A 55 18.99 -14.29 -3.19
N GLY A 56 19.33 -13.15 -2.57
CA GLY A 56 20.62 -13.00 -1.84
C GLY A 56 21.86 -12.85 -2.73
N GLY A 57 21.72 -12.29 -3.96
CA GLY A 57 22.87 -11.80 -4.73
C GLY A 57 23.76 -12.84 -5.42
N GLY A 58 23.25 -14.03 -5.68
CA GLY A 58 23.91 -14.97 -6.61
C GLY A 58 23.81 -14.48 -8.06
N PRO A 59 24.80 -14.75 -8.95
CA PRO A 59 24.77 -14.30 -10.33
C PRO A 59 23.52 -14.82 -11.04
N ALA A 60 22.80 -13.90 -11.71
CA ALA A 60 21.64 -14.23 -12.51
C ALA A 60 22.03 -15.27 -13.56
N THR A 61 21.42 -16.44 -13.51
CA THR A 61 21.43 -17.36 -14.63
C THR A 61 20.74 -16.70 -15.82
N SER A 62 21.36 -16.83 -16.99
CA SER A 62 20.99 -16.20 -18.27
C SER A 62 19.50 -16.15 -18.57
N PRO A 63 19.01 -15.13 -19.34
CA PRO A 63 17.63 -15.06 -19.76
C PRO A 63 17.27 -16.27 -20.61
N GLY A 64 16.38 -17.14 -20.10
CA GLY A 64 15.98 -18.38 -20.79
C GLY A 64 15.77 -19.58 -19.87
N HIS A 65 16.19 -19.53 -18.63
CA HIS A 65 15.98 -20.67 -17.71
C HIS A 65 14.53 -20.71 -17.21
N ARG A 66 13.76 -21.61 -17.84
CA ARG A 66 12.37 -21.94 -17.45
C ARG A 66 12.41 -22.49 -16.03
N LEU A 67 11.96 -21.71 -15.04
CA LEU A 67 11.84 -22.14 -13.66
C LEU A 67 10.87 -23.34 -13.56
N LYS A 68 11.42 -24.57 -13.52
CA LYS A 68 10.66 -25.78 -13.22
C LYS A 68 10.65 -25.96 -11.70
N GLY A 69 9.50 -25.92 -11.07
CA GLY A 69 9.33 -26.18 -9.64
C GLY A 69 8.63 -25.08 -8.85
N THR A 70 8.45 -25.28 -7.55
CA THR A 70 7.93 -24.29 -6.59
C THR A 70 8.81 -23.04 -6.56
N SER A 71 8.19 -21.86 -6.42
CA SER A 71 8.88 -20.57 -6.32
C SER A 71 10.03 -20.62 -5.30
N PRO A 72 11.23 -20.12 -5.65
CA PRO A 72 12.32 -19.98 -4.68
C PRO A 72 11.93 -19.15 -3.46
N LEU A 73 10.96 -18.24 -3.61
CA LEU A 73 10.48 -17.36 -2.55
C LEU A 73 9.50 -18.05 -1.61
N ALA A 74 8.67 -18.97 -2.12
CA ALA A 74 7.66 -19.66 -1.33
C ALA A 74 8.23 -20.69 -0.33
N ARG A 75 9.50 -21.04 -0.44
CA ARG A 75 10.13 -22.04 0.43
C ARG A 75 10.55 -21.52 1.80
N ARG A 76 10.69 -20.20 1.98
CA ARG A 76 11.22 -19.61 3.21
C ARG A 76 10.18 -18.89 4.06
N GLU A 77 9.27 -18.19 3.43
CA GLU A 77 8.20 -17.44 4.13
C GLU A 77 6.98 -17.31 3.23
N PRO A 78 5.75 -17.28 3.77
CA PRO A 78 4.57 -17.08 2.96
C PRO A 78 4.56 -15.67 2.37
N VAL A 79 4.64 -15.58 1.03
CA VAL A 79 4.66 -14.33 0.26
C VAL A 79 3.28 -14.09 -0.36
N VAL A 80 2.86 -12.84 -0.45
CA VAL A 80 1.70 -12.40 -1.24
C VAL A 80 2.05 -11.13 -1.99
N VAL A 81 1.57 -11.01 -3.23
CA VAL A 81 1.68 -9.79 -4.04
C VAL A 81 0.34 -9.08 -4.03
N LEU A 82 0.34 -7.79 -3.68
CA LEU A 82 -0.84 -6.93 -3.70
C LEU A 82 -0.68 -5.83 -4.74
N GLY A 83 -1.60 -5.80 -5.70
CA GLY A 83 -1.67 -4.73 -6.71
C GLY A 83 -2.51 -3.56 -6.22
N LEU A 84 -1.99 -2.34 -6.25
CA LEU A 84 -2.77 -1.16 -5.92
C LEU A 84 -3.77 -0.85 -7.04
N CYS A 85 -5.03 -0.71 -6.69
CA CYS A 85 -6.07 -0.38 -7.66
C CYS A 85 -6.01 1.08 -8.09
N ARG A 86 -6.06 1.37 -9.40
CA ARG A 86 -6.32 0.46 -10.51
C ARG A 86 -5.06 0.02 -11.26
N GLY A 87 -4.12 0.95 -11.55
CA GLY A 87 -2.99 0.76 -12.45
C GLY A 87 -2.02 -0.35 -12.04
N GLY A 88 -1.83 -0.54 -10.73
CA GLY A 88 -0.94 -1.58 -10.19
C GLY A 88 -1.43 -3.01 -10.35
N VAL A 89 -2.73 -3.24 -10.54
CA VAL A 89 -3.31 -4.59 -10.63
C VAL A 89 -2.76 -5.41 -11.79
N PRO A 90 -2.70 -4.93 -13.05
CA PRO A 90 -2.10 -5.67 -14.16
C PRO A 90 -0.60 -5.96 -13.96
N VAL A 91 0.14 -4.99 -13.42
CA VAL A 91 1.56 -5.14 -13.11
C VAL A 91 1.76 -6.22 -12.07
N ALA A 92 1.04 -6.12 -10.95
CA ALA A 92 1.11 -7.07 -9.82
C ALA A 92 0.74 -8.50 -10.23
N ARG A 93 -0.28 -8.65 -11.08
CA ARG A 93 -0.66 -9.96 -11.61
C ARG A 93 0.47 -10.59 -12.40
N THR A 94 1.13 -9.81 -13.27
CA THR A 94 2.29 -10.29 -14.03
C THR A 94 3.43 -10.69 -13.09
N VAL A 95 3.72 -9.88 -12.09
CA VAL A 95 4.71 -10.18 -11.05
C VAL A 95 4.36 -11.47 -10.32
N ALA A 96 3.15 -11.60 -9.78
CA ALA A 96 2.73 -12.77 -9.01
C ALA A 96 2.79 -14.06 -9.83
N ARG A 97 2.35 -14.00 -11.09
CA ARG A 97 2.42 -15.13 -12.04
C ARG A 97 3.85 -15.61 -12.28
N LEU A 98 4.78 -14.68 -12.49
CA LEU A 98 6.18 -15.01 -12.74
C LEU A 98 6.89 -15.49 -11.47
N LEU A 99 6.58 -14.90 -10.33
CA LEU A 99 7.10 -15.34 -9.03
C LEU A 99 6.44 -16.62 -8.52
N ARG A 100 5.29 -17.01 -9.09
CA ARG A 100 4.44 -18.14 -8.65
C ARG A 100 4.07 -18.01 -7.17
N VAL A 101 3.54 -16.88 -6.81
CA VAL A 101 3.04 -16.56 -5.45
C VAL A 101 1.61 -16.08 -5.52
N PRO A 102 0.84 -16.18 -4.42
CA PRO A 102 -0.50 -15.64 -4.34
C PRO A 102 -0.56 -14.15 -4.74
N PHE A 103 -1.66 -13.78 -5.38
CA PHE A 103 -1.98 -12.43 -5.80
C PHE A 103 -3.30 -11.99 -5.19
N ASP A 104 -3.35 -10.76 -4.71
CA ASP A 104 -4.57 -10.05 -4.38
C ASP A 104 -4.39 -8.56 -4.75
N PHE A 105 -5.39 -7.75 -4.50
CA PHE A 105 -5.36 -6.31 -4.75
C PHE A 105 -5.66 -5.53 -3.48
N LEU A 106 -5.33 -4.24 -3.51
CA LEU A 106 -5.60 -3.31 -2.44
C LEU A 106 -6.25 -2.05 -3.03
N VAL A 107 -7.46 -1.71 -2.56
CA VAL A 107 -8.10 -0.47 -2.98
C VAL A 107 -7.52 0.68 -2.18
N VAL A 108 -6.93 1.64 -2.89
CA VAL A 108 -6.37 2.87 -2.32
C VAL A 108 -6.96 4.08 -3.04
N ARG A 109 -7.21 5.16 -2.30
CA ARG A 109 -7.74 6.42 -2.85
C ARG A 109 -6.91 7.59 -2.35
N LYS A 110 -6.44 8.43 -3.29
CA LYS A 110 -5.78 9.69 -2.98
C LYS A 110 -6.79 10.69 -2.41
N LEU A 111 -6.49 11.28 -1.28
CA LEU A 111 -7.20 12.46 -0.79
C LEU A 111 -6.54 13.67 -1.42
N ALA A 112 -7.31 14.43 -2.19
CA ALA A 112 -6.83 15.63 -2.86
C ALA A 112 -7.75 16.80 -2.55
N SER A 113 -7.20 18.01 -2.50
CA SER A 113 -7.98 19.23 -2.39
C SER A 113 -8.79 19.46 -3.67
N GLU A 114 -10.03 19.93 -3.55
CA GLU A 114 -10.86 20.32 -4.71
C GLU A 114 -10.23 21.46 -5.51
N ALA A 115 -9.56 22.39 -4.82
CA ALA A 115 -8.87 23.51 -5.46
C ALA A 115 -7.62 23.07 -6.24
N ASN A 116 -7.01 21.95 -5.88
CA ASN A 116 -5.85 21.38 -6.57
C ASN A 116 -5.87 19.86 -6.52
N PRO A 117 -6.46 19.19 -7.52
CA PRO A 117 -6.58 17.73 -7.57
C PRO A 117 -5.23 16.98 -7.62
N GLU A 118 -4.16 17.66 -8.04
CA GLU A 118 -2.83 17.07 -8.06
C GLU A 118 -2.16 17.09 -6.68
N LEU A 119 -2.62 17.97 -5.78
CA LEU A 119 -2.07 18.07 -4.44
C LEU A 119 -2.62 16.98 -3.53
N ALA A 120 -1.82 15.96 -3.25
CA ALA A 120 -2.18 14.84 -2.38
C ALA A 120 -2.07 15.25 -0.90
N ILE A 121 -3.20 15.61 -0.28
CA ILE A 121 -3.28 15.91 1.16
C ILE A 121 -3.28 14.66 2.04
N GLY A 122 -3.47 13.49 1.42
CA GLY A 122 -3.44 12.19 2.09
C GLY A 122 -3.85 11.06 1.16
N ALA A 123 -4.11 9.90 1.75
CA ALA A 123 -4.69 8.76 1.05
C ALA A 123 -5.46 7.86 2.03
N LEU A 124 -6.47 7.15 1.49
CA LEU A 124 -7.23 6.10 2.16
C LEU A 124 -6.85 4.75 1.57
N ALA A 125 -6.74 3.72 2.40
CA ALA A 125 -6.57 2.35 1.95
C ALA A 125 -7.59 1.43 2.64
N GLU A 126 -8.09 0.43 1.92
CA GLU A 126 -8.84 -0.64 2.55
C GLU A 126 -7.97 -1.39 3.55
N CYS A 127 -8.58 -1.91 4.60
CA CYS A 127 -7.91 -2.71 5.61
C CYS A 127 -8.84 -3.86 6.00
N GLY A 128 -8.37 -5.10 5.89
CA GLY A 128 -9.06 -6.23 6.49
C GLY A 128 -9.09 -6.08 8.01
N ARG A 129 -10.21 -6.40 8.65
CA ARG A 129 -10.27 -6.46 10.12
C ARG A 129 -9.58 -7.74 10.58
N THR A 130 -8.65 -7.61 11.52
CA THR A 130 -8.09 -8.78 12.20
C THR A 130 -9.12 -9.32 13.19
N ASP A 131 -9.28 -10.65 13.26
CA ASP A 131 -10.22 -11.34 14.18
C ASP A 131 -9.95 -11.07 15.68
N SER A 132 -8.91 -10.34 16.00
CA SER A 132 -8.50 -10.01 17.37
C SER A 132 -9.31 -8.90 18.01
N GLY A 133 -10.57 -8.66 17.67
CA GLY A 133 -11.54 -7.86 18.45
C GLY A 133 -11.06 -6.55 19.13
N ARG A 134 -9.81 -6.17 18.93
CA ARG A 134 -9.24 -4.93 19.43
C ARG A 134 -9.28 -3.88 18.33
N ASP A 135 -10.15 -2.94 18.53
CA ASP A 135 -10.21 -1.69 17.76
C ASP A 135 -8.88 -0.92 17.96
N VAL A 136 -7.84 -1.32 17.19
CA VAL A 136 -6.52 -0.69 17.25
C VAL A 136 -6.53 0.47 16.28
N GLY A 137 -7.15 1.59 16.67
CA GLY A 137 -7.13 2.71 15.75
C GLY A 137 -7.81 4.00 16.18
N LYS A 138 -8.23 4.12 17.45
CA LYS A 138 -8.49 5.44 18.04
C LYS A 138 -7.32 5.82 18.94
N LYS A 139 -6.25 6.40 18.39
CA LYS A 139 -5.49 7.38 19.16
C LYS A 139 -6.37 8.62 19.24
N GLU A 140 -7.16 8.66 20.30
CA GLU A 140 -7.85 9.88 20.71
C GLU A 140 -6.79 10.97 20.93
N VAL A 141 -6.82 11.97 20.07
CA VAL A 141 -6.26 13.27 20.42
C VAL A 141 -7.12 13.79 21.57
N PRO A 142 -6.56 14.21 22.72
CA PRO A 142 -7.36 14.69 23.85
C PRO A 142 -8.15 15.92 23.41
N GLN A 143 -9.43 15.76 23.19
CA GLN A 143 -10.36 16.89 23.04
C GLN A 143 -10.51 17.54 24.41
N LYS A 144 -9.93 18.72 24.58
CA LYS A 144 -10.27 19.65 25.64
C LYS A 144 -11.78 19.91 25.57
N ARG A 145 -12.52 19.40 26.55
CA ARG A 145 -13.94 19.63 26.69
C ARG A 145 -14.21 21.13 26.83
N LEU A 146 -14.67 21.76 25.77
CA LEU A 146 -15.42 23.02 25.86
C LEU A 146 -16.88 22.62 26.12
N ARG A 147 -17.32 22.84 27.35
CA ARG A 147 -18.73 22.79 27.70
C ARG A 147 -19.44 23.96 27.03
N SER A 148 -20.36 23.71 26.14
CA SER A 148 -21.43 24.63 25.81
C SER A 148 -22.74 23.89 25.82
N ASP A 149 -23.59 24.29 26.75
CA ASP A 149 -25.00 23.90 26.85
C ASP A 149 -25.75 24.34 25.62
N ALA A 150 -26.31 23.37 24.89
CA ALA A 150 -27.49 23.61 24.02
C ALA A 150 -28.25 22.28 23.86
N ARG A 151 -29.11 22.02 24.84
CA ARG A 151 -30.24 21.07 24.64
C ARG A 151 -31.24 21.75 23.74
N ARG A 152 -31.49 21.19 22.54
CA ARG A 152 -32.83 21.23 21.88
C ARG A 152 -32.89 20.21 20.75
N GLY A 153 -33.78 19.21 20.91
CA GLY A 153 -34.67 18.69 19.89
C GLY A 153 -34.06 17.75 18.84
N GLN A 154 -33.65 16.54 19.20
CA GLN A 154 -33.63 15.44 18.24
C GLN A 154 -34.97 14.70 18.29
N LYS A 155 -35.66 14.66 17.13
CA LYS A 155 -36.82 13.78 16.91
C LYS A 155 -36.35 12.34 16.85
N PRO A 156 -37.03 11.36 17.48
CA PRO A 156 -36.73 9.95 17.31
C PRO A 156 -37.34 9.49 15.99
N GLY A 157 -36.52 8.90 15.10
CA GLY A 157 -37.07 8.14 13.97
C GLY A 157 -36.50 8.45 12.58
N GLU A 158 -35.21 8.63 12.40
CA GLU A 158 -34.62 8.37 11.08
C GLU A 158 -33.78 7.10 11.22
N PRO A 159 -34.03 6.04 10.38
CA PRO A 159 -33.21 4.88 10.36
C PRO A 159 -31.79 5.30 9.90
N ALA A 160 -30.77 4.89 10.63
CA ALA A 160 -29.39 5.00 10.16
C ALA A 160 -29.35 4.44 8.74
N GLN A 161 -28.82 5.22 7.78
CA GLN A 161 -28.62 4.74 6.42
C GLN A 161 -27.76 3.47 6.52
N GLU A 162 -28.40 2.34 6.17
CA GLU A 162 -27.71 1.06 6.06
C GLU A 162 -26.54 1.28 5.08
N SER A 163 -25.33 0.92 5.47
CA SER A 163 -24.08 1.11 4.73
C SER A 163 -24.04 0.34 3.40
N GLY A 164 -25.08 -0.43 3.07
CA GLY A 164 -25.22 -1.18 1.82
C GLY A 164 -24.19 -2.30 1.64
N LEU A 165 -23.28 -2.50 2.58
CA LEU A 165 -22.33 -3.60 2.60
C LEU A 165 -23.02 -4.89 3.06
N PRO A 166 -22.74 -6.05 2.44
CA PRO A 166 -23.10 -7.33 3.02
C PRO A 166 -22.59 -7.41 4.47
N PRO A 167 -23.36 -7.95 5.43
CA PRO A 167 -22.98 -7.98 6.85
C PRO A 167 -21.60 -8.59 7.13
N ASP A 168 -21.17 -9.53 6.29
CA ASP A 168 -19.86 -10.17 6.38
C ASP A 168 -18.72 -9.25 5.94
N LEU A 169 -18.97 -8.38 4.95
CA LEU A 169 -17.99 -7.39 4.50
C LEU A 169 -17.90 -6.19 5.45
N GLU A 170 -18.99 -5.77 6.06
CA GLU A 170 -18.96 -4.75 7.12
C GLU A 170 -18.12 -5.18 8.33
N ARG A 171 -18.14 -6.48 8.66
CA ARG A 171 -17.33 -7.05 9.74
C ARG A 171 -15.85 -7.18 9.37
N THR A 172 -15.52 -7.30 8.09
CA THR A 172 -14.16 -7.58 7.62
C THR A 172 -13.46 -6.36 7.02
N PHE A 173 -14.20 -5.28 6.75
CA PHE A 173 -13.69 -4.10 6.07
C PHE A 173 -13.49 -2.92 7.02
N GLY A 174 -12.31 -2.34 6.95
CA GLY A 174 -11.95 -1.08 7.60
C GLY A 174 -11.22 -0.15 6.63
N VAL A 175 -11.04 1.09 7.03
CA VAL A 175 -10.27 2.09 6.26
C VAL A 175 -9.10 2.57 7.10
N ILE A 176 -7.94 2.69 6.48
CA ILE A 176 -6.78 3.39 7.02
C ILE A 176 -6.64 4.71 6.29
N GLU A 177 -6.40 5.76 7.06
CA GLU A 177 -6.07 7.09 6.56
C GLU A 177 -4.61 7.41 6.87
N VAL A 178 -3.91 7.91 5.85
CA VAL A 178 -2.57 8.49 5.98
C VAL A 178 -2.61 9.92 5.46
N LEU A 179 -2.20 10.88 6.27
CA LEU A 179 -2.26 12.30 5.96
C LEU A 179 -0.87 12.87 5.70
N ASN A 180 -0.77 13.75 4.72
CA ASN A 180 0.41 14.56 4.50
C ASN A 180 0.32 15.84 5.36
N ARG A 181 0.91 15.77 6.57
CA ARG A 181 0.82 16.83 7.56
C ARG A 181 1.52 18.11 7.11
N ASP A 182 2.59 18.00 6.34
CA ASP A 182 3.34 19.15 5.85
C ASP A 182 2.51 19.95 4.85
N ILE A 183 1.83 19.27 3.93
CA ILE A 183 0.91 19.93 2.99
C ILE A 183 -0.28 20.54 3.74
N LEU A 184 -0.89 19.78 4.66
CA LEU A 184 -2.04 20.27 5.42
C LEU A 184 -1.70 21.52 6.26
N ALA A 185 -0.49 21.61 6.80
CA ALA A 185 -0.05 22.77 7.60
C ALA A 185 0.01 24.07 6.77
N HIS A 186 0.13 23.99 5.46
CA HIS A 186 0.25 25.14 4.56
C HIS A 186 -1.02 25.37 3.70
N LEU A 187 -2.04 24.55 3.85
CA LEU A 187 -3.26 24.66 3.08
C LEU A 187 -4.26 25.59 3.78
N PRO A 188 -4.76 26.64 3.13
CA PRO A 188 -5.92 27.38 3.63
C PRO A 188 -7.13 26.44 3.76
N ASP A 189 -7.89 26.57 4.84
CA ASP A 189 -9.07 25.74 5.11
C ASP A 189 -8.82 24.22 5.08
N ALA A 190 -7.63 23.78 5.56
CA ALA A 190 -7.18 22.39 5.55
C ALA A 190 -8.21 21.40 6.11
N GLU A 191 -8.92 21.76 7.19
CA GLU A 191 -9.92 20.89 7.81
C GLU A 191 -11.16 20.70 6.93
N ALA A 192 -11.65 21.76 6.30
CA ALA A 192 -12.79 21.69 5.38
C ALA A 192 -12.41 20.87 4.12
N ALA A 193 -11.25 21.16 3.54
CA ALA A 193 -10.74 20.43 2.38
C ALA A 193 -10.55 18.94 2.68
N LEU A 194 -10.03 18.60 3.86
CA LEU A 194 -9.83 17.22 4.30
C LEU A 194 -11.16 16.51 4.53
N THR A 195 -12.14 17.16 5.15
CA THR A 195 -13.46 16.58 5.41
C THR A 195 -14.17 16.26 4.11
N SER A 196 -14.25 17.23 3.17
CA SER A 196 -14.87 17.01 1.85
C SER A 196 -14.18 15.89 1.07
N ALA A 197 -12.85 15.89 1.03
CA ALA A 197 -12.10 14.83 0.36
C ALA A 197 -12.31 13.46 1.00
N ARG A 198 -12.35 13.39 2.34
CA ARG A 198 -12.56 12.15 3.09
C ARG A 198 -13.91 11.54 2.80
N ASP A 199 -14.99 12.31 2.85
CA ASP A 199 -16.34 11.82 2.62
C ASP A 199 -16.47 11.25 1.20
N ARG A 200 -16.07 12.02 0.20
CA ARG A 200 -16.10 11.62 -1.22
C ARG A 200 -15.26 10.36 -1.48
N GLU A 201 -14.03 10.34 -1.02
CA GLU A 201 -13.11 9.23 -1.33
C GLU A 201 -13.38 7.97 -0.50
N THR A 202 -13.97 8.10 0.68
CA THR A 202 -14.43 6.93 1.47
C THR A 202 -15.59 6.23 0.77
N GLU A 203 -16.55 6.97 0.23
CA GLU A 203 -17.67 6.40 -0.52
C GLU A 203 -17.20 5.69 -1.78
N GLU A 204 -16.29 6.33 -2.55
CA GLU A 204 -15.73 5.73 -3.75
C GLU A 204 -14.85 4.51 -3.43
N LEU A 205 -14.10 4.53 -2.32
CA LEU A 205 -13.33 3.38 -1.87
C LEU A 205 -14.24 2.20 -1.55
N ARG A 206 -15.33 2.43 -0.80
CA ARG A 206 -16.34 1.40 -0.50
C ARG A 206 -16.95 0.81 -1.76
N ARG A 207 -17.41 1.68 -2.68
CA ARG A 207 -17.96 1.28 -3.97
C ARG A 207 -17.02 0.34 -4.73
N ARG A 208 -15.74 0.68 -4.81
CA ARG A 208 -14.72 -0.14 -5.49
C ARG A 208 -14.47 -1.46 -4.78
N VAL A 209 -14.33 -1.46 -3.46
CA VAL A 209 -14.14 -2.69 -2.68
C VAL A 209 -15.28 -3.66 -2.93
N MET A 210 -16.54 -3.19 -2.87
CA MET A 210 -17.71 -4.03 -3.13
C MET A 210 -17.68 -4.61 -4.54
N ARG A 211 -17.42 -3.76 -5.53
CA ARG A 211 -17.42 -4.17 -6.94
C ARG A 211 -16.31 -5.17 -7.25
N TYR A 212 -15.09 -4.90 -6.80
CA TYR A 212 -13.93 -5.71 -7.16
C TYR A 212 -13.85 -7.01 -6.36
N ARG A 213 -14.21 -6.96 -5.07
CA ARG A 213 -14.17 -8.18 -4.24
C ARG A 213 -15.35 -9.10 -4.50
N ALA A 214 -16.50 -8.59 -4.93
CA ALA A 214 -17.70 -9.39 -5.22
C ALA A 214 -17.99 -10.45 -4.13
N GLY A 215 -17.81 -10.09 -2.85
CA GLY A 215 -17.99 -10.97 -1.70
C GLY A 215 -16.77 -11.82 -1.32
N LYS A 216 -15.68 -11.81 -2.08
CA LYS A 216 -14.44 -12.51 -1.71
C LYS A 216 -13.71 -11.74 -0.58
N ALA A 217 -13.31 -12.47 0.47
CA ALA A 217 -12.50 -11.89 1.54
C ALA A 217 -11.08 -11.55 1.02
N PRO A 218 -10.45 -10.49 1.57
CA PRO A 218 -9.05 -10.20 1.25
C PRO A 218 -8.10 -11.30 1.76
N GLU A 219 -6.96 -11.44 1.11
CA GLU A 219 -5.88 -12.31 1.56
C GLU A 219 -5.40 -11.89 2.96
N ARG A 220 -5.17 -12.88 3.83
CA ARG A 220 -4.60 -12.64 5.16
C ARG A 220 -3.14 -12.23 5.04
N LEU A 221 -2.77 -11.10 5.64
CA LEU A 221 -1.40 -10.56 5.57
C LEU A 221 -0.57 -10.88 6.82
N GLU A 222 -1.21 -11.33 7.90
CA GLU A 222 -0.54 -11.60 9.18
C GLU A 222 0.59 -12.63 9.01
N GLY A 223 1.79 -12.25 9.47
CA GLY A 223 2.98 -13.08 9.40
C GLY A 223 3.56 -13.30 8.00
N ARG A 224 3.00 -12.67 6.96
CA ARG A 224 3.47 -12.80 5.57
C ARG A 224 4.42 -11.69 5.16
N ARG A 225 5.25 -12.01 4.18
CA ARG A 225 5.93 -11.01 3.36
C ARG A 225 4.96 -10.49 2.31
N VAL A 226 4.69 -9.19 2.34
CA VAL A 226 3.78 -8.50 1.42
C VAL A 226 4.58 -7.70 0.41
N ILE A 227 4.37 -7.94 -0.88
CA ILE A 227 4.95 -7.15 -1.98
C ILE A 227 3.85 -6.24 -2.52
N LEU A 228 3.94 -4.94 -2.23
CA LEU A 228 3.04 -3.91 -2.72
C LEU A 228 3.52 -3.43 -4.09
N VAL A 229 2.64 -3.50 -5.08
CA VAL A 229 2.97 -3.18 -6.48
C VAL A 229 2.02 -2.12 -7.02
N ASP A 230 2.58 -1.11 -7.68
CA ASP A 230 1.83 -0.15 -8.49
C ASP A 230 2.49 0.00 -9.88
N ASP A 231 1.85 0.69 -10.81
CA ASP A 231 2.43 0.96 -12.15
C ASP A 231 3.47 2.10 -12.14
N GLY A 232 3.60 2.80 -11.05
CA GLY A 232 4.59 3.81 -10.74
C GLY A 232 4.11 4.73 -9.62
N ALA A 233 4.98 5.59 -9.14
CA ALA A 233 4.60 6.56 -8.11
C ALA A 233 5.13 7.95 -8.46
N ALA A 234 4.25 8.96 -8.44
CA ALA A 234 4.64 10.36 -8.59
C ALA A 234 4.96 11.02 -7.24
N THR A 235 4.12 10.81 -6.24
CA THR A 235 4.25 11.39 -4.89
C THR A 235 4.36 10.35 -3.79
N GLY A 236 4.12 9.08 -4.09
CA GLY A 236 4.12 8.00 -3.11
C GLY A 236 2.94 7.97 -2.13
N ALA A 237 1.99 8.91 -2.20
CA ALA A 237 0.90 9.02 -1.23
C ALA A 237 0.04 7.74 -1.13
N THR A 238 -0.35 7.16 -2.26
CA THR A 238 -1.10 5.89 -2.31
C THR A 238 -0.28 4.73 -1.75
N MET A 239 1.01 4.67 -2.08
CA MET A 239 1.89 3.62 -1.60
C MET A 239 2.09 3.69 -0.08
N ARG A 240 2.21 4.88 0.51
CA ARG A 240 2.27 5.07 1.98
C ARG A 240 1.03 4.54 2.68
N ALA A 241 -0.16 4.82 2.13
CA ALA A 241 -1.41 4.28 2.69
C ALA A 241 -1.45 2.74 2.58
N ALA A 242 -0.94 2.18 1.49
CA ALA A 242 -0.83 0.74 1.30
C ALA A 242 0.15 0.10 2.31
N ILE A 243 1.31 0.72 2.55
CA ILE A 243 2.27 0.28 3.58
C ILE A 243 1.62 0.28 4.95
N ALA A 244 0.96 1.38 5.33
CA ALA A 244 0.26 1.49 6.62
C ALA A 244 -0.83 0.42 6.77
N SER A 245 -1.59 0.14 5.69
CA SER A 245 -2.59 -0.92 5.65
C SER A 245 -1.97 -2.30 5.85
N ALA A 246 -0.92 -2.64 5.11
CA ALA A 246 -0.24 -3.93 5.23
C ALA A 246 0.34 -4.14 6.65
N ARG A 247 0.97 -3.10 7.22
CA ARG A 247 1.49 -3.12 8.59
C ARG A 247 0.40 -3.35 9.63
N LYS A 248 -0.73 -2.64 9.50
CA LYS A 248 -1.86 -2.79 10.44
C LYS A 248 -2.48 -4.19 10.37
N GLN A 249 -2.44 -4.82 9.21
CA GLN A 249 -2.90 -6.19 9.00
C GLN A 249 -1.87 -7.26 9.43
N GLY A 250 -0.78 -6.87 10.08
CA GLY A 250 0.21 -7.77 10.67
C GLY A 250 1.22 -8.35 9.68
N ALA A 251 1.46 -7.70 8.53
CA ALA A 251 2.53 -8.11 7.61
C ALA A 251 3.88 -8.19 8.34
N ALA A 252 4.60 -9.30 8.20
CA ALA A 252 5.92 -9.50 8.80
C ALA A 252 6.99 -8.67 8.08
N GLU A 253 6.88 -8.54 6.77
CA GLU A 253 7.77 -7.73 5.93
C GLU A 253 6.93 -7.04 4.85
N VAL A 254 7.19 -5.76 4.60
CA VAL A 254 6.54 -4.97 3.54
C VAL A 254 7.59 -4.52 2.55
N ILE A 255 7.46 -5.00 1.31
CA ILE A 255 8.30 -4.66 0.17
C ILE A 255 7.50 -3.81 -0.80
N VAL A 256 8.01 -2.66 -1.16
CA VAL A 256 7.48 -1.82 -2.23
C VAL A 256 8.17 -2.16 -3.53
N ALA A 257 7.41 -2.36 -4.59
CA ALA A 257 7.92 -2.66 -5.93
C ALA A 257 7.21 -1.77 -6.96
N LEU A 258 7.96 -0.86 -7.56
CA LEU A 258 7.50 0.14 -8.52
C LEU A 258 8.34 0.06 -9.80
N PRO A 259 7.77 -0.02 -11.00
CA PRO A 259 8.55 0.04 -12.24
C PRO A 259 9.31 1.36 -12.37
N VAL A 260 8.69 2.47 -11.98
CA VAL A 260 9.23 3.83 -12.12
C VAL A 260 8.73 4.75 -11.01
N ALA A 261 9.63 5.56 -10.47
CA ALA A 261 9.32 6.65 -9.53
C ALA A 261 10.50 7.63 -9.47
N PRO A 262 10.31 8.88 -9.01
CA PRO A 262 11.42 9.78 -8.65
C PRO A 262 12.27 9.16 -7.54
N GLU A 263 13.60 9.41 -7.57
CA GLU A 263 14.50 8.90 -6.53
C GLU A 263 14.15 9.43 -5.13
N GLU A 264 13.67 10.67 -5.04
CA GLU A 264 13.19 11.28 -3.79
C GLU A 264 12.06 10.46 -3.17
N VAL A 265 11.06 10.09 -3.99
CA VAL A 265 9.92 9.28 -3.55
C VAL A 265 10.39 7.89 -3.10
N CYS A 266 11.32 7.27 -3.84
CA CYS A 266 11.93 6.00 -3.42
C CYS A 266 12.68 6.16 -2.10
N GLY A 267 13.40 7.26 -1.91
CA GLY A 267 14.11 7.61 -0.67
C GLY A 267 13.17 7.68 0.52
N GLU A 268 12.06 8.40 0.37
CA GLU A 268 11.04 8.53 1.43
C GLU A 268 10.38 7.17 1.76
N LEU A 269 10.01 6.40 0.76
CA LEU A 269 9.39 5.07 0.95
C LEU A 269 10.33 4.07 1.65
N ARG A 270 11.67 4.21 1.53
CA ARG A 270 12.65 3.39 2.25
C ARG A 270 12.62 3.60 3.77
N HIS A 271 12.06 4.70 4.24
CA HIS A 271 11.87 4.94 5.69
C HIS A 271 10.63 4.22 6.24
N GLU A 272 9.68 3.86 5.39
CA GLU A 272 8.40 3.28 5.80
C GLU A 272 8.29 1.77 5.49
N ALA A 273 8.90 1.32 4.37
CA ALA A 273 8.94 -0.08 3.97
C ALA A 273 10.24 -0.77 4.39
N ASP A 274 10.25 -2.10 4.47
CA ASP A 274 11.46 -2.87 4.76
C ASP A 274 12.42 -2.89 3.55
N LYS A 275 11.86 -2.83 2.34
CA LYS A 275 12.61 -2.76 1.09
C LYS A 275 11.83 -1.99 0.03
N VAL A 276 12.54 -1.23 -0.80
CA VAL A 276 11.99 -0.59 -2.00
C VAL A 276 12.77 -1.09 -3.21
N ILE A 277 12.04 -1.60 -4.20
CA ILE A 277 12.57 -2.10 -5.47
C ILE A 277 11.98 -1.21 -6.56
N CYS A 278 12.82 -0.36 -7.16
CA CYS A 278 12.44 0.52 -8.24
C CYS A 278 13.55 0.53 -9.30
N PRO A 279 13.40 -0.22 -10.39
CA PRO A 279 14.45 -0.36 -11.40
C PRO A 279 14.68 0.90 -12.21
N TRP A 280 13.75 1.84 -12.24
CA TRP A 280 13.88 3.07 -12.99
C TRP A 280 13.56 4.31 -12.15
N THR A 281 14.59 5.09 -11.83
CA THR A 281 14.48 6.39 -11.18
C THR A 281 15.01 7.47 -12.14
N PRO A 282 14.16 7.97 -13.06
CA PRO A 282 14.59 8.94 -14.08
C PRO A 282 14.97 10.28 -13.45
N ALA A 283 16.00 10.92 -13.98
CA ALA A 283 16.43 12.25 -13.53
C ALA A 283 15.36 13.34 -13.77
N PHE A 284 14.52 13.14 -14.79
CA PHE A 284 13.39 13.99 -15.08
C PHE A 284 12.10 13.18 -15.11
N PHE A 285 11.21 13.45 -14.17
CA PHE A 285 9.96 12.75 -14.02
C PHE A 285 8.78 13.71 -14.19
N MET A 286 7.99 13.53 -15.25
CA MET A 286 6.76 14.31 -15.46
C MET A 286 5.53 13.64 -14.87
N SER A 287 5.33 12.37 -15.21
CA SER A 287 4.20 11.57 -14.76
C SER A 287 4.54 10.08 -14.93
N VAL A 288 3.80 9.20 -14.30
CA VAL A 288 3.96 7.75 -14.49
C VAL A 288 3.78 7.37 -15.96
N GLY A 289 2.70 7.88 -16.59
CA GLY A 289 2.36 7.56 -17.98
C GLY A 289 3.41 7.93 -19.00
N SER A 290 4.21 8.99 -18.76
CA SER A 290 5.29 9.40 -19.68
C SER A 290 6.43 8.38 -19.80
N HIS A 291 6.45 7.37 -18.92
CA HIS A 291 7.43 6.29 -18.89
C HIS A 291 6.91 4.99 -19.51
N TYR A 292 5.76 5.08 -20.20
CA TYR A 292 5.14 3.99 -20.94
C TYR A 292 4.81 4.44 -22.36
N THR A 293 4.99 3.54 -23.33
CA THR A 293 4.58 3.79 -24.72
C THR A 293 3.07 3.62 -24.89
N HIS A 294 2.50 2.62 -24.19
CA HIS A 294 1.07 2.34 -24.18
C HIS A 294 0.58 2.31 -22.72
N PHE A 295 -0.18 3.35 -22.33
CA PHE A 295 -0.65 3.54 -20.96
C PHE A 295 -2.13 3.94 -20.92
N PRO A 296 -3.04 3.07 -21.38
CA PRO A 296 -4.47 3.36 -21.31
C PRO A 296 -4.92 3.45 -19.85
N GLN A 297 -6.00 4.20 -19.63
CA GLN A 297 -6.69 4.17 -18.35
C GLN A 297 -7.29 2.77 -18.15
N ILE A 298 -7.12 2.23 -16.93
CA ILE A 298 -7.71 0.94 -16.56
C ILE A 298 -9.11 1.19 -16.04
N GLU A 299 -10.09 0.54 -16.66
CA GLU A 299 -11.48 0.63 -16.26
C GLU A 299 -11.84 -0.41 -15.18
N ASP A 300 -12.97 -0.19 -14.49
CA ASP A 300 -13.40 -1.05 -13.39
C ASP A 300 -13.69 -2.49 -13.89
N GLU A 301 -14.19 -2.62 -15.10
CA GLU A 301 -14.47 -3.90 -15.78
C GLU A 301 -13.19 -4.72 -15.96
N GLU A 302 -12.12 -4.09 -16.44
CA GLU A 302 -10.82 -4.74 -16.63
C GLU A 302 -10.26 -5.26 -15.31
N ILE A 303 -10.43 -4.51 -14.21
CA ILE A 303 -10.03 -4.95 -12.87
C ILE A 303 -10.80 -6.21 -12.47
N CYS A 304 -12.13 -6.21 -12.65
CA CYS A 304 -12.96 -7.38 -12.35
C CYS A 304 -12.52 -8.62 -13.16
N GLU A 305 -12.23 -8.46 -14.46
CA GLU A 305 -11.72 -9.55 -15.29
C GLU A 305 -10.37 -10.08 -14.82
N VAL A 306 -9.44 -9.17 -14.49
CA VAL A 306 -8.10 -9.57 -14.03
C VAL A 306 -8.19 -10.36 -12.73
N ILE A 307 -9.11 -10.00 -11.83
CA ILE A 307 -9.31 -10.67 -10.54
C ILE A 307 -10.03 -12.02 -10.72
N GLN A 308 -11.01 -12.11 -11.62
CA GLN A 308 -11.78 -13.36 -11.85
C GLN A 308 -10.94 -14.44 -12.55
N ARG A 309 -10.01 -14.08 -13.42
CA ARG A 309 -9.11 -15.02 -14.11
C ARG A 309 -8.02 -15.63 -13.21
N GLN A 310 -8.17 -15.58 -11.89
CA GLN A 310 -7.25 -16.21 -10.92
C GLN A 310 -7.49 -17.71 -10.72
N GLU A 311 -8.51 -18.28 -11.34
CA GLU A 311 -8.82 -19.72 -11.29
C GLU A 311 -7.97 -20.56 -12.25
#